data_790f0ece7cd2194cbf8d1ec753326852
#
_entry.id   790f0ece7cd2194cbf8d1ec753326852
#
_cell.length_a   1.000
_cell.length_b   1.000
_cell.length_c   1.000
_cell.angle_alpha   90.00
_cell.angle_beta   90.00
_cell.angle_gamma   90.00
#
_symmetry.space_group_name_H-M   'P 1'
#
loop_
_entity.id
_entity.type
_entity.pdbx_description
1 polymer ?
#
loop_
_entity_poly.entity_id
_entity_poly.type
_entity_poly.pdbx_seq_one_letter_code
_entity_poly.pdbx_strand_id
1 'polypeptide(L)'
;MLLATATAQSTVYLIRHGEKLSSGNGISSQGEERAQCLVNVFSASSSYNIGHIMAETPRSAMSISGGWQQCPYDTVLPLAESLGLDVDTSCERDDADCVQSVVDSYTGDGKILICWEHNELTNIVTALGDSDAPSYPDDSYNLIWTDP
;
A
#
# COMPACT_ATOMS: atom_id res chain seq x y z
N MET A 1 -37.86 4.98 12.68
CA MET A 1 -36.58 5.66 12.97
C MET A 1 -35.46 4.68 12.57
N LEU A 2 -34.91 4.84 11.37
CA LEU A 2 -33.81 4.03 10.90
C LEU A 2 -32.51 4.55 11.56
N LEU A 3 -31.99 3.78 12.48
CA LEU A 3 -30.63 3.99 12.98
C LEU A 3 -29.67 3.64 11.82
N ALA A 4 -29.14 4.66 11.16
CA ALA A 4 -27.99 4.47 10.29
C ALA A 4 -26.82 4.05 11.19
N THR A 5 -26.50 2.76 11.19
CA THR A 5 -25.23 2.28 11.73
C THR A 5 -24.15 2.81 10.80
N ALA A 6 -23.43 3.83 11.25
CA ALA A 6 -22.19 4.23 10.59
C ALA A 6 -21.25 3.02 10.66
N THR A 7 -21.00 2.36 9.52
CA THR A 7 -19.96 1.34 9.43
C THR A 7 -18.64 2.06 9.63
N ALA A 8 -17.91 1.70 10.68
CA ALA A 8 -16.55 2.21 10.89
C ALA A 8 -15.69 1.84 9.69
N GLN A 9 -14.92 2.80 9.17
CA GLN A 9 -13.94 2.57 8.13
C GLN A 9 -12.94 1.51 8.59
N SER A 10 -12.55 0.60 7.72
CA SER A 10 -11.54 -0.41 8.03
C SER A 10 -10.20 0.26 8.32
N THR A 11 -9.47 -0.28 9.30
CA THR A 11 -8.10 0.16 9.56
C THR A 11 -7.23 -0.06 8.34
N VAL A 12 -6.45 0.94 8.00
CA VAL A 12 -5.53 0.93 6.85
C VAL A 12 -4.10 1.02 7.37
N TYR A 13 -3.26 0.10 6.90
CA TYR A 13 -1.82 0.18 7.09
C TYR A 13 -1.17 0.64 5.79
N LEU A 14 -0.23 1.57 5.90
CA LEU A 14 0.46 2.13 4.74
C LEU A 14 1.95 1.93 4.90
N ILE A 15 2.57 1.40 3.86
CA ILE A 15 4.01 1.19 3.79
C ILE A 15 4.56 1.75 2.49
N ARG A 16 5.84 2.08 2.52
CA ARG A 16 6.61 2.45 1.35
C ARG A 16 7.04 1.20 0.58
N HIS A 17 7.19 1.33 -0.72
CA HIS A 17 7.84 0.31 -1.56
C HIS A 17 9.27 -0.02 -1.06
N GLY A 18 9.75 -1.22 -1.36
CA GLY A 18 11.13 -1.63 -1.08
C GLY A 18 12.15 -0.83 -1.90
N GLU A 19 13.41 -1.01 -1.57
CA GLU A 19 14.54 -0.33 -2.20
C GLU A 19 14.56 -0.62 -3.70
N LYS A 20 14.74 0.44 -4.49
CA LYS A 20 14.75 0.38 -5.95
C LYS A 20 16.11 -0.08 -6.49
N LEU A 21 16.10 -0.64 -7.69
CA LEU A 21 17.30 -0.80 -8.49
C LEU A 21 17.93 0.58 -8.76
N SER A 22 19.26 0.60 -8.87
CA SER A 22 20.00 1.83 -9.26
C SER A 22 19.68 2.28 -10.69
N SER A 23 19.25 1.34 -11.53
CA SER A 23 18.79 1.60 -12.89
C SER A 23 17.76 0.53 -13.28
N GLY A 24 16.76 0.92 -14.06
CA GLY A 24 15.70 0.01 -14.50
C GLY A 24 14.48 0.01 -13.61
N ASN A 25 13.58 -0.95 -13.83
CA ASN A 25 12.28 -1.06 -13.18
C ASN A 25 12.30 -2.23 -12.18
N GLY A 26 11.78 -1.98 -10.99
CA GLY A 26 11.66 -3.00 -9.96
C GLY A 26 12.50 -2.73 -8.73
N ILE A 27 12.45 -3.66 -7.78
CA ILE A 27 13.17 -3.56 -6.52
C ILE A 27 14.55 -4.21 -6.61
N SER A 28 15.48 -3.71 -5.78
CA SER A 28 16.83 -4.26 -5.63
C SER A 28 16.82 -5.56 -4.82
N SER A 29 17.97 -6.22 -4.70
CA SER A 29 18.11 -7.39 -3.81
C SER A 29 17.73 -7.06 -2.37
N GLN A 30 18.08 -5.87 -1.89
CA GLN A 30 17.66 -5.39 -0.57
C GLN A 30 16.14 -5.21 -0.49
N GLY A 31 15.53 -4.68 -1.55
CA GLY A 31 14.08 -4.58 -1.67
C GLY A 31 13.39 -5.94 -1.67
N GLU A 32 13.98 -6.94 -2.31
CA GLU A 32 13.49 -8.32 -2.30
C GLU A 32 13.55 -8.93 -0.89
N GLU A 33 14.66 -8.72 -0.17
CA GLU A 33 14.77 -9.16 1.23
C GLU A 33 13.69 -8.50 2.10
N ARG A 34 13.41 -7.21 1.88
CA ARG A 34 12.34 -6.50 2.57
C ARG A 34 10.98 -7.09 2.23
N ALA A 35 10.71 -7.40 0.96
CA ALA A 35 9.48 -8.04 0.53
C ALA A 35 9.28 -9.41 1.21
N GLN A 36 10.33 -10.19 1.36
CA GLN A 36 10.26 -11.46 2.10
C GLN A 36 10.05 -11.24 3.61
N CYS A 37 10.63 -10.19 4.18
CA CYS A 37 10.41 -9.83 5.58
C CYS A 37 8.94 -9.49 5.85
N LEU A 38 8.26 -8.83 4.92
CA LEU A 38 6.83 -8.50 5.03
C LEU A 38 5.96 -9.76 5.17
N VAL A 39 6.35 -10.87 4.57
CA VAL A 39 5.65 -12.15 4.71
C VAL A 39 5.58 -12.57 6.18
N ASN A 40 6.63 -12.31 6.95
CA ASN A 40 6.65 -12.61 8.38
C ASN A 40 5.90 -11.56 9.20
N VAL A 41 6.08 -10.28 8.89
CA VAL A 41 5.45 -9.16 9.64
C VAL A 41 3.93 -9.23 9.54
N PHE A 42 3.40 -9.43 8.34
CA PHE A 42 1.96 -9.44 8.06
C PHE A 42 1.42 -10.87 7.83
N SER A 43 2.08 -11.88 8.37
CA SER A 43 1.68 -13.27 8.20
C SER A 43 0.23 -13.53 8.65
N ALA A 44 -0.35 -14.62 8.19
CA ALA A 44 -1.71 -15.03 8.57
C ALA A 44 -1.88 -15.19 10.09
N SER A 45 -0.80 -15.49 10.82
CA SER A 45 -0.79 -15.62 12.28
C SER A 45 -0.52 -14.30 13.01
N SER A 46 -0.21 -13.21 12.28
CA SER A 46 0.01 -11.89 12.89
C SER A 46 -1.30 -11.25 13.33
N SER A 47 -1.20 -10.27 14.22
CA SER A 47 -2.35 -9.49 14.67
C SER A 47 -2.85 -8.46 13.64
N TYR A 48 -2.14 -8.28 12.53
CA TYR A 48 -2.54 -7.33 11.49
C TYR A 48 -3.80 -7.76 10.74
N ASN A 49 -3.99 -9.05 10.52
CA ASN A 49 -5.19 -9.60 9.85
C ASN A 49 -5.50 -8.90 8.52
N ILE A 50 -4.56 -8.95 7.58
CA ILE A 50 -4.71 -8.29 6.28
C ILE A 50 -5.68 -9.08 5.40
N GLY A 51 -6.72 -8.41 4.91
CA GLY A 51 -7.72 -8.99 4.01
C GLY A 51 -7.74 -8.38 2.61
N HIS A 52 -7.05 -7.26 2.41
CA HIS A 52 -6.94 -6.60 1.11
C HIS A 52 -5.59 -5.90 0.99
N ILE A 53 -4.95 -6.05 -0.17
CA ILE A 53 -3.64 -5.45 -0.45
C ILE A 53 -3.74 -4.61 -1.70
N MET A 54 -3.28 -3.36 -1.61
CA MET A 54 -3.24 -2.42 -2.74
C MET A 54 -1.82 -2.00 -3.04
N ALA A 55 -1.52 -1.85 -4.31
CA ALA A 55 -0.33 -1.17 -4.81
C ALA A 55 -0.73 -0.31 -6.00
N GLU A 56 0.00 0.77 -6.24
CA GLU A 56 -0.24 1.60 -7.42
C GLU A 56 -0.11 0.77 -8.71
N THR A 57 -0.85 1.16 -9.73
CA THR A 57 -0.83 0.46 -11.02
C THR A 57 0.59 0.37 -11.56
N PRO A 58 1.14 -0.84 -11.79
CA PRO A 58 2.49 -0.98 -12.35
C PRO A 58 2.56 -0.42 -13.78
N ARG A 59 3.64 0.23 -14.10
CA ARG A 59 3.93 0.67 -15.46
C ARG A 59 5.24 0.02 -15.93
N SER A 60 5.14 -0.78 -16.99
CA SER A 60 6.26 -1.49 -17.58
C SER A 60 7.05 -0.66 -18.58
N ALA A 61 6.49 0.46 -19.05
CA ALA A 61 7.15 1.38 -19.97
C ALA A 61 7.63 2.62 -19.22
N MET A 62 8.81 3.12 -19.59
CA MET A 62 9.31 4.39 -19.11
C MET A 62 8.30 5.48 -19.49
N SER A 63 7.55 6.00 -18.51
CA SER A 63 6.76 7.18 -18.76
C SER A 63 7.71 8.36 -18.92
N ILE A 64 7.33 9.31 -19.78
CA ILE A 64 8.07 10.56 -20.04
C ILE A 64 8.30 11.35 -18.74
N SER A 65 7.53 11.06 -17.70
CA SER A 65 7.66 11.65 -16.37
C SER A 65 8.63 10.89 -15.44
N GLY A 66 9.31 9.87 -15.91
CA GLY A 66 10.45 9.24 -15.21
C GLY A 66 10.10 8.33 -14.02
N GLY A 67 8.87 7.87 -13.90
CA GLY A 67 8.47 7.02 -12.77
C GLY A 67 8.33 5.55 -13.14
N TRP A 68 9.18 4.72 -12.60
CA TRP A 68 9.01 3.27 -12.60
C TRP A 68 8.05 2.90 -11.46
N GLN A 69 6.84 2.44 -11.78
CA GLN A 69 5.79 2.16 -10.79
C GLN A 69 5.65 0.68 -10.45
N GLN A 70 6.69 -0.12 -10.74
CA GLN A 70 6.67 -1.55 -10.45
C GLN A 70 7.01 -1.87 -8.99
N CYS A 71 7.78 -1.00 -8.32
CA CYS A 71 8.32 -1.29 -6.99
C CYS A 71 7.28 -1.57 -5.91
N PRO A 72 6.18 -0.83 -5.80
CA PRO A 72 5.16 -1.15 -4.80
C PRO A 72 4.53 -2.52 -5.01
N TYR A 73 4.21 -2.87 -6.25
CA TYR A 73 3.68 -4.18 -6.59
C TYR A 73 4.66 -5.30 -6.21
N ASP A 74 5.92 -5.20 -6.64
CA ASP A 74 6.94 -6.19 -6.36
C ASP A 74 7.18 -6.36 -4.85
N THR A 75 7.02 -5.28 -4.09
CA THR A 75 7.23 -5.28 -2.64
C THR A 75 6.19 -6.15 -1.92
N VAL A 76 4.93 -6.11 -2.34
CA VAL A 76 3.85 -6.82 -1.64
C VAL A 76 3.42 -8.13 -2.30
N LEU A 77 3.93 -8.44 -3.48
CA LEU A 77 3.55 -9.66 -4.19
C LEU A 77 3.84 -10.94 -3.39
N PRO A 78 5.03 -11.13 -2.78
CA PRO A 78 5.29 -12.33 -1.96
C PRO A 78 4.32 -12.47 -0.79
N LEU A 79 3.98 -11.35 -0.13
CA LEU A 79 3.01 -11.36 0.96
C LEU A 79 1.62 -11.75 0.46
N ALA A 80 1.17 -11.16 -0.65
CA ALA A 80 -0.13 -11.47 -1.24
C ALA A 80 -0.24 -12.96 -1.57
N GLU A 81 0.78 -13.52 -2.21
CA GLU A 81 0.84 -14.96 -2.50
C GLU A 81 0.77 -15.81 -1.23
N SER A 82 1.49 -15.42 -0.18
CA SER A 82 1.49 -16.10 1.12
C SER A 82 0.10 -16.09 1.78
N LEU A 83 -0.66 -15.01 1.62
CA LEU A 83 -2.00 -14.85 2.19
C LEU A 83 -3.11 -15.37 1.27
N GLY A 84 -2.80 -15.81 0.06
CA GLY A 84 -3.79 -16.21 -0.93
C GLY A 84 -4.63 -15.06 -1.46
N LEU A 85 -4.08 -13.84 -1.48
CA LEU A 85 -4.72 -12.62 -1.95
C LEU A 85 -4.13 -12.17 -3.27
N ASP A 86 -4.94 -11.50 -4.09
CA ASP A 86 -4.46 -10.75 -5.24
C ASP A 86 -4.07 -9.33 -4.82
N VAL A 87 -3.07 -8.75 -5.48
CA VAL A 87 -2.73 -7.35 -5.30
C VAL A 87 -3.69 -6.50 -6.13
N ASP A 88 -4.42 -5.60 -5.49
CA ASP A 88 -5.29 -4.64 -6.15
C ASP A 88 -4.46 -3.50 -6.73
N THR A 89 -4.36 -3.44 -8.05
CA THR A 89 -3.63 -2.42 -8.79
C THR A 89 -4.55 -1.50 -9.60
N SER A 90 -5.79 -1.35 -9.15
CA SER A 90 -6.82 -0.59 -9.89
C SER A 90 -6.62 0.92 -9.86
N CYS A 91 -5.79 1.44 -8.95
CA CYS A 91 -5.57 2.88 -8.78
C CYS A 91 -4.19 3.29 -9.27
N GLU A 92 -4.15 4.37 -10.06
CA GLU A 92 -2.90 4.98 -10.51
C GLU A 92 -2.17 5.68 -9.35
N ARG A 93 -0.86 5.88 -9.51
CA ARG A 93 0.03 6.46 -8.50
C ARG A 93 -0.50 7.76 -7.91
N ASP A 94 -0.98 8.68 -8.76
CA ASP A 94 -1.37 10.03 -8.38
C ASP A 94 -2.87 10.17 -8.10
N ASP A 95 -3.61 9.05 -8.03
CA ASP A 95 -5.06 9.06 -7.87
C ASP A 95 -5.49 8.64 -6.47
N ALA A 96 -5.28 9.52 -5.50
CA ALA A 96 -5.67 9.30 -4.10
C ALA A 96 -7.19 9.15 -3.93
N ASP A 97 -7.98 9.79 -4.78
CA ASP A 97 -9.44 9.66 -4.73
C ASP A 97 -9.90 8.25 -5.10
N CYS A 98 -9.22 7.60 -6.05
CA CYS A 98 -9.45 6.20 -6.38
C CYS A 98 -9.16 5.31 -5.16
N VAL A 99 -8.06 5.53 -4.47
CA VAL A 99 -7.69 4.78 -3.26
C VAL A 99 -8.76 4.95 -2.17
N GLN A 100 -9.22 6.18 -1.94
CA GLN A 100 -10.30 6.46 -1.00
C GLN A 100 -11.56 5.67 -1.36
N SER A 101 -11.94 5.65 -2.63
CA SER A 101 -13.14 4.92 -3.10
C SER A 101 -13.03 3.43 -2.83
N VAL A 102 -11.85 2.83 -3.05
CA VAL A 102 -11.62 1.41 -2.76
C VAL A 102 -11.73 1.13 -1.27
N VAL A 103 -11.11 1.96 -0.44
CA VAL A 103 -11.14 1.82 1.02
C VAL A 103 -12.57 1.94 1.55
N ASP A 104 -13.31 2.95 1.09
CA ASP A 104 -14.69 3.19 1.53
C ASP A 104 -15.66 2.08 1.08
N SER A 105 -15.36 1.43 -0.03
CA SER A 105 -16.18 0.34 -0.59
C SER A 105 -15.83 -1.03 -0.01
N TYR A 106 -14.72 -1.14 0.72
CA TYR A 106 -14.26 -2.41 1.27
C TYR A 106 -15.17 -2.90 2.39
N THR A 107 -15.69 -4.10 2.24
CA THR A 107 -16.63 -4.72 3.18
C THR A 107 -16.11 -6.01 3.82
N GLY A 108 -14.86 -6.38 3.54
CA GLY A 108 -14.25 -7.58 4.11
C GLY A 108 -13.96 -7.44 5.61
N ASP A 109 -13.76 -8.57 6.27
CA ASP A 109 -13.51 -8.61 7.72
C ASP A 109 -12.08 -8.24 8.10
N GLY A 110 -11.14 -8.33 7.14
CA GLY A 110 -9.74 -8.00 7.37
C GLY A 110 -9.46 -6.51 7.23
N LYS A 111 -8.20 -6.17 7.44
CA LYS A 111 -7.69 -4.80 7.30
C LYS A 111 -7.02 -4.62 5.94
N ILE A 112 -6.77 -3.39 5.56
CA ILE A 112 -6.21 -3.03 4.26
C ILE A 112 -4.74 -2.67 4.42
N LEU A 113 -3.88 -3.23 3.58
CA LEU A 113 -2.48 -2.83 3.46
C LEU A 113 -2.28 -2.11 2.12
N ILE A 114 -1.75 -0.90 2.17
CA ILE A 114 -1.43 -0.08 1.01
C ILE A 114 0.09 0.07 0.92
N CYS A 115 0.67 -0.35 -0.21
CA CYS A 115 2.07 -0.14 -0.54
C CYS A 115 2.17 0.82 -1.72
N TRP A 116 2.89 1.93 -1.53
CA TRP A 116 2.85 3.04 -2.47
C TRP A 116 4.18 3.78 -2.56
N GLU A 117 4.31 4.62 -3.57
CA GLU A 117 5.40 5.59 -3.65
C GLU A 117 5.35 6.51 -2.43
N HIS A 118 6.47 6.65 -1.72
CA HIS A 118 6.49 7.35 -0.43
C HIS A 118 6.07 8.82 -0.51
N ASN A 119 6.33 9.49 -1.65
CA ASN A 119 5.94 10.89 -1.85
C ASN A 119 4.41 11.07 -1.94
N GLU A 120 3.67 10.02 -2.22
CA GLU A 120 2.21 10.06 -2.37
C GLU A 120 1.46 9.58 -1.11
N LEU A 121 2.16 9.00 -0.13
CA LEU A 121 1.51 8.45 1.07
C LEU A 121 0.74 9.50 1.86
N THR A 122 1.28 10.72 1.99
CA THR A 122 0.59 11.83 2.66
C THR A 122 -0.71 12.19 1.94
N ASN A 123 -0.70 12.23 0.62
CA ASN A 123 -1.89 12.53 -0.19
C ASN A 123 -2.98 11.45 -0.01
N ILE A 124 -2.57 10.19 0.06
CA ILE A 124 -3.50 9.08 0.31
C ILE A 124 -4.14 9.22 1.69
N VAL A 125 -3.34 9.41 2.74
CA VAL A 125 -3.84 9.55 4.11
C VAL A 125 -4.74 10.77 4.24
N THR A 126 -4.41 11.89 3.58
CA THR A 126 -5.27 13.07 3.52
C THR A 126 -6.62 12.75 2.87
N ALA A 127 -6.62 12.02 1.77
CA ALA A 127 -7.85 11.59 1.09
C ALA A 127 -8.70 10.65 1.98
N LEU A 128 -8.06 9.87 2.84
CA LEU A 128 -8.76 9.01 3.81
C LEU A 128 -9.33 9.77 5.02
N GLY A 129 -9.04 11.07 5.14
CA GLY A 129 -9.66 11.94 6.14
C GLY A 129 -8.71 12.52 7.19
N ASP A 130 -7.42 12.20 7.16
CA ASP A 130 -6.42 12.75 8.07
C ASP A 130 -5.67 13.91 7.42
N SER A 131 -6.06 15.14 7.76
CA SER A 131 -5.44 16.35 7.18
C SER A 131 -4.09 16.72 7.78
N ASP A 132 -3.68 16.07 8.86
CA ASP A 132 -2.45 16.38 9.59
C ASP A 132 -1.34 15.34 9.34
N ALA A 133 -1.47 14.55 8.29
CA ALA A 133 -0.50 13.51 7.95
C ALA A 133 0.90 14.09 7.72
N PRO A 134 1.94 13.52 8.34
CA PRO A 134 3.31 13.94 8.09
C PRO A 134 3.79 13.53 6.70
N SER A 135 4.95 14.05 6.30
CA SER A 135 5.67 13.49 5.14
C SER A 135 6.38 12.21 5.54
N TYR A 136 6.37 11.22 4.65
CA TYR A 136 7.16 10.01 4.87
C TYR A 136 8.65 10.34 4.68
N PRO A 137 9.53 9.98 5.63
CA PRO A 137 10.96 10.28 5.49
C PRO A 137 11.60 9.62 4.28
N ASP A 138 12.37 10.37 3.51
CA ASP A 138 13.00 9.88 2.28
C ASP A 138 14.02 8.77 2.51
N ASP A 139 14.67 8.77 3.67
CA ASP A 139 15.73 7.81 4.03
C ASP A 139 15.24 6.59 4.81
N SER A 140 13.94 6.47 5.03
CA SER A 140 13.35 5.37 5.80
C SER A 140 12.54 4.44 4.90
N TYR A 141 12.64 3.13 5.14
CA TYR A 141 11.88 2.08 4.44
C TYR A 141 11.12 1.17 5.40
N ASN A 142 11.25 1.38 6.70
CA ASN A 142 10.79 0.45 7.74
C ASN A 142 9.62 0.97 8.57
N LEU A 143 8.96 2.03 8.14
CA LEU A 143 7.83 2.58 8.87
C LEU A 143 6.52 1.96 8.36
N ILE A 144 5.64 1.66 9.30
CA ILE A 144 4.25 1.27 9.02
C ILE A 144 3.38 2.38 9.60
N TRP A 145 2.64 3.07 8.72
CA TRP A 145 1.63 4.02 9.16
C TRP A 145 0.33 3.29 9.41
N THR A 146 -0.39 3.72 10.42
CA THR A 146 -1.71 3.19 10.75
C THR A 146 -2.73 4.31 10.68
N ASP A 147 -3.74 4.13 9.84
CA ASP A 147 -4.90 5.00 9.75
C ASP A 147 -6.11 4.22 10.28
N PRO A 148 -6.61 4.59 11.46
CA PRO A 148 -7.67 3.85 12.15
C PRO A 148 -9.01 3.90 11.42
#